data_86cbf2e0a7dfb8148cd8cc74b2bd3afe
#
_entry.id   86cbf2e0a7dfb8148cd8cc74b2bd3afe
#
_cell.length_a   1.000
_cell.length_b   1.000
_cell.length_c   1.000
_cell.angle_alpha   90.00
_cell.angle_beta   90.00
_cell.angle_gamma   90.00
#
_symmetry.space_group_name_H-M   'P 1'
#
loop_
_entity.id
_entity.type
_entity.pdbx_description
1 polymer ?
#
loop_
_entity_poly.entity_id
_entity_poly.type
_entity_poly.pdbx_seq_one_letter_code
_entity_poly.pdbx_strand_id
1 'polypeptide(L)'
;AAAEKIHEIRSYCGKKFSSMKEASAGELCAVTGLSIPRCGSLIGTGGREMEKADFFLVPSLAARVIPEEAQAAASAEEFQRLTDERTELMQKIIRYMRLLEEEEPQLSLSLSPLTVSVMGEIQLEIIKQMFRERWGIDIAFLPPKVIYKETIGKPFMGYGHYEPLRHYAEVAFRL
;
A
#
# COMPACT_ATOMS: atom_id res chain seq x y z
N ALA A 1 -2.14 23.26 -4.15
CA ALA A 1 -1.78 22.26 -5.17
C ALA A 1 -0.29 22.39 -5.45
N ALA A 2 0.46 21.30 -5.42
CA ALA A 2 1.86 21.29 -5.80
C ALA A 2 1.95 21.15 -7.33
N ALA A 3 2.87 21.88 -7.96
CA ALA A 3 3.13 21.80 -9.39
C ALA A 3 4.44 21.03 -9.63
N GLU A 4 4.39 20.04 -10.50
CA GLU A 4 5.57 19.29 -10.96
C GLU A 4 5.70 19.40 -12.47
N LYS A 5 6.91 19.24 -12.98
CA LYS A 5 7.20 19.32 -14.40
C LYS A 5 7.18 17.93 -15.02
N ILE A 6 6.35 17.73 -16.03
CA ILE A 6 6.37 16.55 -16.89
C ILE A 6 7.65 16.57 -17.73
N HIS A 7 8.42 15.49 -17.71
CA HIS A 7 9.64 15.36 -18.50
C HIS A 7 9.35 14.82 -19.91
N GLU A 8 8.49 13.81 -20.00
CA GLU A 8 8.20 13.16 -21.27
C GLU A 8 6.79 12.58 -21.25
N ILE A 9 6.13 12.60 -22.37
CA ILE A 9 4.85 11.91 -22.62
C ILE A 9 5.13 10.76 -23.58
N ARG A 10 4.65 9.56 -23.27
CA ARG A 10 4.88 8.34 -24.04
C ARG A 10 3.58 7.65 -24.41
N SER A 11 3.46 7.24 -25.65
CA SER A 11 2.44 6.30 -26.10
C SER A 11 3.03 4.90 -26.17
N TYR A 12 2.36 3.93 -25.58
CA TYR A 12 2.79 2.54 -25.56
C TYR A 12 2.01 1.68 -26.54
N CYS A 13 2.74 0.82 -27.25
CA CYS A 13 2.17 -0.26 -28.04
C CYS A 13 2.86 -1.57 -27.64
N GLY A 14 2.23 -2.34 -26.77
CA GLY A 14 2.84 -3.49 -26.11
C GLY A 14 4.06 -3.08 -25.27
N LYS A 15 5.24 -3.69 -25.55
CA LYS A 15 6.49 -3.38 -24.84
C LYS A 15 7.26 -2.18 -25.40
N LYS A 16 6.83 -1.65 -26.55
CA LYS A 16 7.49 -0.51 -27.22
C LYS A 16 6.75 0.78 -26.91
N PHE A 17 7.47 1.88 -26.86
CA PHE A 17 6.88 3.21 -26.71
C PHE A 17 7.44 4.18 -27.73
N SER A 18 6.68 5.22 -28.02
CA SER A 18 7.09 6.39 -28.78
C SER A 18 6.87 7.65 -27.97
N SER A 19 7.79 8.59 -28.06
CA SER A 19 7.68 9.88 -27.38
C SER A 19 6.66 10.75 -28.12
N MET A 20 5.82 11.46 -27.36
CA MET A 20 4.79 12.37 -27.86
C MET A 20 5.06 13.78 -27.34
N LYS A 21 4.71 14.81 -28.13
CA LYS A 21 4.78 16.19 -27.68
C LYS A 21 3.55 16.60 -26.87
N GLU A 22 2.41 16.04 -27.22
CA GLU A 22 1.12 16.30 -26.59
C GLU A 22 0.25 15.05 -26.68
N ALA A 23 -0.70 14.93 -25.76
CA ALA A 23 -1.74 13.89 -25.76
C ALA A 23 -3.09 14.58 -25.77
N SER A 24 -3.97 14.13 -26.65
CA SER A 24 -5.32 14.67 -26.81
C SER A 24 -6.31 14.02 -25.84
N ALA A 25 -7.45 14.67 -25.61
CA ALA A 25 -8.51 14.10 -24.80
C ALA A 25 -8.99 12.75 -25.36
N GLY A 26 -9.02 11.73 -24.50
CA GLY A 26 -9.37 10.35 -24.87
C GLY A 26 -8.17 9.47 -25.23
N GLU A 27 -6.96 10.01 -25.33
CA GLU A 27 -5.75 9.23 -25.56
C GLU A 27 -5.17 8.70 -24.24
N LEU A 28 -4.69 7.45 -24.28
CA LEU A 28 -3.93 6.84 -23.18
C LEU A 28 -2.44 7.13 -23.36
N CYS A 29 -1.83 7.72 -22.36
CA CYS A 29 -0.40 8.01 -22.38
C CYS A 29 0.23 7.77 -21.00
N ALA A 30 1.54 7.53 -20.99
CA ALA A 30 2.32 7.53 -19.77
C ALA A 30 3.09 8.84 -19.65
N VAL A 31 3.15 9.41 -18.45
CA VAL A 31 3.89 10.62 -18.14
C VAL A 31 5.03 10.31 -17.20
N THR A 32 6.19 10.92 -17.43
CA THR A 32 7.36 10.78 -16.59
C THR A 32 7.74 12.10 -15.91
N GLY A 33 8.43 12.02 -14.77
CA GLY A 33 8.92 13.17 -14.02
C GLY A 33 8.00 13.66 -12.92
N LEU A 34 6.93 12.93 -12.63
CA LEU A 34 6.03 13.22 -11.53
C LEU A 34 6.34 12.30 -10.32
N SER A 35 6.37 12.87 -9.13
CA SER A 35 6.63 12.14 -7.88
C SER A 35 5.46 12.16 -6.89
N ILE A 36 4.57 13.12 -7.04
CA ILE A 36 3.43 13.32 -6.14
C ILE A 36 2.21 12.46 -6.51
N PRO A 37 1.82 12.36 -7.82
CA PRO A 37 0.63 11.61 -8.18
C PRO A 37 0.77 10.11 -7.87
N ARG A 38 -0.31 9.54 -7.36
CA ARG A 38 -0.48 8.11 -7.12
C ARG A 38 -1.61 7.58 -7.99
N CYS A 39 -1.73 6.27 -8.06
CA CYS A 39 -2.86 5.65 -8.75
C CYS A 39 -4.19 6.21 -8.25
N GLY A 40 -5.07 6.64 -9.17
CA GLY A 40 -6.32 7.35 -8.86
C GLY A 40 -6.19 8.87 -8.66
N SER A 41 -4.97 9.44 -8.73
CA SER A 41 -4.80 10.89 -8.65
C SER A 41 -5.25 11.59 -9.93
N LEU A 42 -5.90 12.73 -9.79
CA LEU A 42 -6.22 13.63 -10.89
C LEU A 42 -5.09 14.64 -11.11
N ILE A 43 -4.67 14.80 -12.35
CA ILE A 43 -3.60 15.72 -12.74
C ILE A 43 -4.23 16.82 -13.61
N GLY A 44 -4.03 18.09 -13.28
CA GLY A 44 -4.45 19.23 -14.08
C GLY A 44 -4.95 20.41 -13.26
N THR A 45 -5.26 21.50 -13.96
CA THR A 45 -5.80 22.74 -13.42
C THR A 45 -7.24 22.91 -13.88
N GLY A 46 -8.17 22.21 -13.35
CA GLY A 46 -9.54 22.35 -13.82
C GLY A 46 -10.52 21.69 -12.89
N GLY A 47 -10.79 22.39 -11.82
CA GLY A 47 -11.58 22.00 -10.70
C GLY A 47 -13.05 21.63 -10.98
N ARG A 48 -13.32 20.49 -11.57
CA ARG A 48 -14.40 19.68 -11.04
C ARG A 48 -13.77 18.78 -10.00
N GLU A 49 -14.15 18.94 -8.75
CA GLU A 49 -14.00 17.88 -7.75
C GLU A 49 -14.70 16.64 -8.33
N MET A 50 -13.94 15.83 -9.06
CA MET A 50 -14.41 14.48 -9.28
C MET A 50 -14.40 13.85 -7.89
N GLU A 51 -15.59 13.46 -7.45
CA GLU A 51 -15.73 12.61 -6.26
C GLU A 51 -14.66 11.55 -6.35
N LYS A 52 -13.82 11.46 -5.31
CA LYS A 52 -12.86 10.37 -5.19
C LYS A 52 -13.67 9.11 -5.40
N ALA A 53 -13.32 8.34 -6.40
CA ALA A 53 -13.92 7.03 -6.56
C ALA A 53 -13.60 6.27 -5.27
N ASP A 54 -14.57 6.21 -4.37
CA ASP A 54 -14.47 5.37 -3.20
C ASP A 54 -14.40 3.94 -3.71
N PHE A 55 -13.20 3.37 -3.66
CA PHE A 55 -13.06 1.94 -3.89
C PHE A 55 -13.77 1.23 -2.74
N PHE A 56 -15.01 0.80 -2.99
CA PHE A 56 -15.85 0.09 -2.00
C PHE A 56 -15.27 -1.25 -1.56
N LEU A 57 -14.25 -1.74 -2.25
CA LEU A 57 -13.61 -3.00 -1.95
C LEU A 57 -12.54 -2.79 -0.87
N VAL A 58 -12.84 -3.27 0.33
CA VAL A 58 -11.94 -3.20 1.47
C VAL A 58 -11.29 -4.57 1.68
N PRO A 59 -9.97 -4.64 1.86
CA PRO A 59 -9.30 -5.89 2.19
C PRO A 59 -9.93 -6.59 3.40
N SER A 60 -10.12 -7.89 3.31
CA SER A 60 -10.73 -8.72 4.36
C SER A 60 -9.77 -9.70 5.00
N LEU A 61 -8.61 -9.94 4.39
CA LEU A 61 -7.59 -10.86 4.86
C LEU A 61 -6.26 -10.13 5.06
N ALA A 62 -5.53 -10.53 6.09
CA ALA A 62 -4.17 -10.06 6.35
C ALA A 62 -3.22 -11.25 6.43
N ALA A 63 -2.15 -11.24 5.66
CA ALA A 63 -1.13 -12.28 5.63
C ALA A 63 0.24 -11.70 5.91
N ARG A 64 1.02 -12.33 6.80
CA ARG A 64 2.40 -11.94 7.06
C ARG A 64 3.27 -12.39 5.90
N VAL A 65 4.08 -11.49 5.37
CA VAL A 65 5.05 -11.76 4.30
C VAL A 65 6.37 -12.20 4.92
N ILE A 66 6.93 -13.29 4.42
CA ILE A 66 8.21 -13.84 4.85
C ILE A 66 9.04 -14.27 3.64
N PRO A 67 10.37 -14.36 3.74
CA PRO A 67 11.16 -15.07 2.75
C PRO A 67 10.72 -16.54 2.68
N GLU A 68 10.72 -17.15 1.50
CA GLU A 68 10.30 -18.55 1.35
C GLU A 68 11.15 -19.51 2.21
N GLU A 69 12.43 -19.22 2.38
CA GLU A 69 13.34 -19.98 3.23
C GLU A 69 12.88 -20.02 4.70
N ALA A 70 12.27 -18.96 5.20
CA ALA A 70 11.76 -18.89 6.56
C ALA A 70 10.56 -19.82 6.81
N GLN A 71 9.87 -20.26 5.77
CA GLN A 71 8.77 -21.22 5.90
C GLN A 71 9.25 -22.61 6.34
N ALA A 72 10.49 -22.95 6.00
CA ALA A 72 11.12 -24.24 6.34
C ALA A 72 12.02 -24.16 7.58
N ALA A 73 12.04 -23.02 8.30
CA ALA A 73 12.90 -22.84 9.47
C ALA A 73 12.62 -23.89 10.55
N ALA A 74 13.67 -24.55 11.02
CA ALA A 74 13.58 -25.64 11.99
C ALA A 74 13.40 -25.15 13.43
N SER A 75 13.74 -23.88 13.71
CA SER A 75 13.63 -23.28 15.04
C SER A 75 13.03 -21.87 15.00
N ALA A 76 12.51 -21.43 16.16
CA ALA A 76 11.99 -20.07 16.30
C ALA A 76 13.09 -19.01 16.14
N GLU A 77 14.31 -19.31 16.54
CA GLU A 77 15.47 -18.42 16.41
C GLU A 77 15.88 -18.25 14.96
N GLU A 78 15.92 -19.34 14.20
CA GLU A 78 16.19 -19.31 12.77
C GLU A 78 15.10 -18.54 12.00
N PHE A 79 13.82 -18.80 12.31
CA PHE A 79 12.70 -18.06 11.76
C PHE A 79 12.84 -16.57 12.05
N GLN A 80 13.14 -16.19 13.30
CA GLN A 80 13.29 -14.79 13.68
C GLN A 80 14.45 -14.13 12.93
N ARG A 81 15.58 -14.82 12.78
CA ARG A 81 16.74 -14.33 12.02
C ARG A 81 16.40 -14.07 10.55
N LEU A 82 15.70 -15.00 9.90
CA LEU A 82 15.32 -14.90 8.49
C LEU A 82 14.24 -13.83 8.25
N THR A 83 13.42 -13.56 9.25
CA THR A 83 12.35 -12.55 9.17
C THR A 83 12.71 -11.22 9.82
N ASP A 84 13.94 -11.03 10.29
CA ASP A 84 14.40 -9.75 10.83
C ASP A 84 14.34 -8.67 9.73
N GLU A 85 13.56 -7.63 9.96
CA GLU A 85 13.37 -6.51 9.03
C GLU A 85 14.68 -5.76 8.71
N ARG A 86 15.73 -5.99 9.50
CA ARG A 86 17.07 -5.42 9.27
C ARG A 86 17.89 -6.19 8.26
N THR A 87 17.52 -7.41 7.92
CA THR A 87 18.27 -8.21 6.93
C THR A 87 18.12 -7.57 5.54
N GLU A 88 19.16 -7.68 4.72
CA GLU A 88 19.16 -7.12 3.37
C GLU A 88 18.01 -7.67 2.52
N LEU A 89 17.71 -8.96 2.65
CA LEU A 89 16.62 -9.60 1.93
C LEU A 89 15.25 -9.04 2.34
N MET A 90 14.98 -8.91 3.65
CA MET A 90 13.74 -8.34 4.14
C MET A 90 13.58 -6.89 3.71
N GLN A 91 14.64 -6.09 3.71
CA GLN A 91 14.58 -4.72 3.22
C GLN A 91 14.26 -4.63 1.73
N LYS A 92 14.80 -5.56 0.91
CA LYS A 92 14.41 -5.67 -0.51
C LYS A 92 12.93 -6.04 -0.65
N ILE A 93 12.46 -7.01 0.12
CA ILE A 93 11.03 -7.41 0.12
C ILE A 93 10.15 -6.23 0.51
N ILE A 94 10.44 -5.53 1.60
CA ILE A 94 9.69 -4.35 2.05
C ILE A 94 9.64 -3.27 0.95
N ARG A 95 10.78 -3.00 0.32
CA ARG A 95 10.87 -2.00 -0.76
C ARG A 95 9.97 -2.37 -1.94
N TYR A 96 9.99 -3.63 -2.37
CA TYR A 96 9.18 -4.07 -3.52
C TYR A 96 7.71 -4.21 -3.18
N MET A 97 7.36 -4.58 -1.94
CA MET A 97 5.98 -4.55 -1.48
C MET A 97 5.41 -3.12 -1.49
N ARG A 98 6.21 -2.11 -1.11
CA ARG A 98 5.78 -0.71 -1.22
C ARG A 98 5.54 -0.27 -2.66
N LEU A 99 6.37 -0.73 -3.62
CA LEU A 99 6.12 -0.46 -5.04
C LEU A 99 4.79 -1.07 -5.50
N LEU A 100 4.49 -2.30 -5.06
CA LEU A 100 3.19 -2.91 -5.35
C LEU A 100 2.03 -2.15 -4.72
N GLU A 101 2.15 -1.67 -3.50
CA GLU A 101 1.13 -0.84 -2.84
C GLU A 101 0.87 0.47 -3.61
N GLU A 102 1.91 1.05 -4.25
CA GLU A 102 1.75 2.22 -5.11
C GLU A 102 1.05 1.89 -6.44
N GLU A 103 1.29 0.70 -7.00
CA GLU A 103 0.66 0.22 -8.23
C GLU A 103 -0.79 -0.25 -7.99
N GLU A 104 -1.07 -0.85 -6.84
CA GLU A 104 -2.34 -1.48 -6.47
C GLU A 104 -2.95 -0.81 -5.23
N PRO A 105 -3.80 0.20 -5.39
CA PRO A 105 -4.37 0.97 -4.27
C PRO A 105 -5.21 0.15 -3.28
N GLN A 106 -5.61 -1.06 -3.68
CA GLN A 106 -6.38 -1.98 -2.84
C GLN A 106 -5.50 -2.79 -1.88
N LEU A 107 -4.18 -2.83 -2.12
CA LEU A 107 -3.23 -3.40 -1.18
C LEU A 107 -2.99 -2.41 -0.04
N SER A 108 -2.87 -2.93 1.16
CA SER A 108 -2.44 -2.15 2.31
C SER A 108 -1.36 -2.89 3.07
N LEU A 109 -0.29 -2.21 3.39
CA LEU A 109 0.87 -2.78 4.07
C LEU A 109 0.97 -2.31 5.51
N SER A 110 1.27 -3.24 6.40
CA SER A 110 1.79 -2.97 7.73
C SER A 110 3.23 -3.45 7.78
N LEU A 111 4.14 -2.63 8.33
CA LEU A 111 5.57 -2.92 8.26
C LEU A 111 6.14 -3.69 9.44
N SER A 112 5.49 -3.67 10.59
CA SER A 112 6.01 -4.29 11.81
C SER A 112 4.94 -5.14 12.51
N PRO A 113 4.90 -6.43 12.22
CA PRO A 113 5.61 -7.19 11.19
C PRO A 113 5.09 -6.94 9.78
N LEU A 114 5.93 -7.16 8.77
CA LEU A 114 5.52 -6.98 7.37
C LEU A 114 4.29 -7.85 7.06
N THR A 115 3.18 -7.19 6.82
CA THR A 115 1.89 -7.83 6.58
C THR A 115 1.20 -7.14 5.42
N VAL A 116 0.62 -7.90 4.51
CA VAL A 116 -0.18 -7.40 3.41
C VAL A 116 -1.66 -7.70 3.66
N SER A 117 -2.48 -6.70 3.45
CA SER A 117 -3.94 -6.86 3.47
C SER A 117 -4.45 -7.03 2.05
N VAL A 118 -5.22 -8.09 1.83
CA VAL A 118 -5.72 -8.52 0.52
C VAL A 118 -7.21 -8.87 0.59
N MET A 119 -7.83 -8.95 -0.57
CA MET A 119 -9.24 -9.30 -0.66
C MET A 119 -9.49 -10.81 -0.66
N GLY A 120 -8.51 -11.60 -1.08
CA GLY A 120 -8.63 -13.05 -1.17
C GLY A 120 -7.27 -13.74 -1.31
N GLU A 121 -7.25 -15.05 -1.10
CA GLU A 121 -6.02 -15.86 -1.14
C GLU A 121 -5.39 -15.90 -2.54
N ILE A 122 -6.20 -15.85 -3.60
CA ILE A 122 -5.70 -15.83 -4.98
C ILE A 122 -4.76 -14.64 -5.21
N GLN A 123 -5.04 -13.49 -4.58
CA GLN A 123 -4.20 -12.30 -4.70
C GLN A 123 -2.80 -12.53 -4.09
N LEU A 124 -2.70 -13.33 -3.03
CA LEU A 124 -1.40 -13.71 -2.44
C LEU A 124 -0.56 -14.53 -3.43
N GLU A 125 -1.16 -15.47 -4.14
CA GLU A 125 -0.47 -16.28 -5.15
C GLU A 125 0.01 -15.41 -6.33
N ILE A 126 -0.80 -14.46 -6.77
CA ILE A 126 -0.42 -13.50 -7.80
C ILE A 126 0.77 -12.67 -7.35
N ILE A 127 0.76 -12.14 -6.11
CA ILE A 127 1.86 -11.35 -5.55
C ILE A 127 3.14 -12.23 -5.48
N LYS A 128 3.04 -13.47 -5.05
CA LYS A 128 4.17 -14.43 -5.00
C LYS A 128 4.78 -14.62 -6.39
N GLN A 129 3.94 -14.85 -7.39
CA GLN A 129 4.39 -15.00 -8.79
C GLN A 129 5.04 -13.71 -9.31
N MET A 130 4.45 -12.55 -9.06
CA MET A 130 5.01 -11.25 -9.46
C MET A 130 6.39 -11.01 -8.84
N PHE A 131 6.60 -11.36 -7.57
CA PHE A 131 7.91 -11.24 -6.91
C PHE A 131 8.96 -12.09 -7.59
N ARG A 132 8.64 -13.34 -7.93
CA ARG A 132 9.54 -14.26 -8.66
C ARG A 132 9.84 -13.74 -10.05
N GLU A 133 8.85 -13.31 -10.81
CA GLU A 133 9.01 -12.89 -12.20
C GLU A 133 9.71 -11.52 -12.35
N ARG A 134 9.38 -10.56 -11.48
CA ARG A 134 9.90 -9.18 -11.60
C ARG A 134 11.24 -8.98 -10.92
N TRP A 135 11.49 -9.65 -9.80
CA TRP A 135 12.65 -9.38 -8.94
C TRP A 135 13.48 -10.61 -8.61
N GLY A 136 13.06 -11.81 -9.03
CA GLY A 136 13.78 -13.06 -8.76
C GLY A 136 13.85 -13.40 -7.26
N ILE A 137 12.87 -12.96 -6.48
CA ILE A 137 12.79 -13.18 -5.03
C ILE A 137 11.61 -14.10 -4.74
N ASP A 138 11.89 -15.18 -4.03
CA ASP A 138 10.86 -16.09 -3.56
C ASP A 138 10.39 -15.68 -2.16
N ILE A 139 9.09 -15.39 -2.07
CA ILE A 139 8.40 -15.03 -0.84
C ILE A 139 7.33 -16.05 -0.50
N ALA A 140 7.00 -16.15 0.77
CA ALA A 140 5.90 -16.95 1.26
C ALA A 140 4.98 -16.11 2.15
N PHE A 141 3.77 -16.61 2.35
CA PHE A 141 2.79 -16.00 3.25
C PHE A 141 2.46 -16.97 4.36
N LEU A 142 2.44 -16.48 5.60
CA LEU A 142 1.82 -17.25 6.69
C LEU A 142 0.30 -17.33 6.46
N PRO A 143 -0.39 -18.33 7.04
CA PRO A 143 -1.83 -18.46 6.90
C PRO A 143 -2.55 -17.14 7.12
N PRO A 144 -3.39 -16.70 6.18
CA PRO A 144 -4.06 -15.41 6.27
C PRO A 144 -5.05 -15.40 7.44
N LYS A 145 -5.18 -14.24 8.06
CA LYS A 145 -6.14 -14.00 9.14
C LYS A 145 -7.22 -13.05 8.64
N VAL A 146 -8.46 -13.29 9.06
CA VAL A 146 -9.57 -12.39 8.77
C VAL A 146 -9.37 -11.08 9.53
N ILE A 147 -9.56 -9.96 8.84
CA ILE A 147 -9.52 -8.61 9.42
C ILE A 147 -10.91 -8.33 9.99
N TYR A 148 -11.04 -8.41 11.31
CA TYR A 148 -12.26 -8.01 11.99
C TYR A 148 -12.31 -6.49 12.16
N LYS A 149 -13.49 -5.92 11.97
CA LYS A 149 -13.77 -4.51 12.29
C LYS A 149 -14.63 -4.46 13.53
N GLU A 150 -14.30 -3.55 14.40
CA GLU A 150 -15.07 -3.28 15.61
C GLU A 150 -15.89 -2.01 15.44
N THR A 151 -17.05 -1.97 16.07
CA THR A 151 -17.88 -0.78 16.16
C THR A 151 -18.47 -0.68 17.55
N ILE A 152 -18.84 0.52 17.96
CA ILE A 152 -19.52 0.74 19.24
C ILE A 152 -20.95 0.20 19.17
N GLY A 153 -21.32 -0.66 20.15
CA GLY A 153 -22.69 -1.25 20.22
C GLY A 153 -23.75 -0.27 20.71
N LYS A 154 -23.37 0.79 21.37
CA LYS A 154 -24.24 1.88 21.88
C LYS A 154 -23.44 3.14 22.12
N PRO A 155 -24.08 4.32 21.97
CA PRO A 155 -23.40 5.58 22.24
C PRO A 155 -22.84 5.62 23.66
N PHE A 156 -21.61 6.12 23.79
CA PHE A 156 -21.00 6.38 25.08
C PHE A 156 -20.31 7.75 25.10
N MET A 157 -20.09 8.29 26.31
CA MET A 157 -19.38 9.54 26.51
C MET A 157 -17.93 9.27 26.86
N GLY A 158 -17.01 9.85 26.12
CA GLY A 158 -15.60 9.88 26.43
C GLY A 158 -15.22 11.23 27.05
N TYR A 159 -14.37 11.22 28.06
CA TYR A 159 -13.85 12.42 28.70
C TYR A 159 -12.34 12.43 28.65
N GLY A 160 -11.77 13.52 28.17
CA GLY A 160 -10.33 13.79 28.22
C GLY A 160 -10.07 14.98 29.12
N HIS A 161 -9.18 14.82 30.08
CA HIS A 161 -8.76 15.87 31.01
C HIS A 161 -7.25 16.06 30.90
N TYR A 162 -6.82 17.33 30.79
CA TYR A 162 -5.43 17.69 30.67
C TYR A 162 -5.15 18.97 31.48
N GLU A 163 -4.31 18.86 32.50
CA GLU A 163 -4.00 19.97 33.41
C GLU A 163 -2.48 20.08 33.68
N PRO A 164 -1.65 20.51 32.69
CA PRO A 164 -0.27 20.83 32.96
C PRO A 164 -0.11 22.28 33.36
N LEU A 165 0.57 22.56 34.47
CA LEU A 165 1.13 23.86 34.87
C LEU A 165 0.39 25.11 34.34
N ARG A 166 -0.78 25.43 34.90
CA ARG A 166 -1.64 26.59 34.59
C ARG A 166 -2.42 26.52 33.27
N HIS A 167 -2.43 25.40 32.59
CA HIS A 167 -3.28 25.17 31.44
C HIS A 167 -4.31 24.09 31.77
N TYR A 168 -5.57 24.40 31.60
CA TYR A 168 -6.67 23.47 31.81
C TYR A 168 -7.37 23.23 30.48
N ALA A 169 -7.53 21.96 30.14
CA ALA A 169 -8.36 21.57 29.01
C ALA A 169 -9.18 20.33 29.37
N GLU A 170 -10.49 20.43 29.20
CA GLU A 170 -11.40 19.31 29.34
C GLU A 170 -12.19 19.16 28.06
N VAL A 171 -12.27 17.94 27.54
CA VAL A 171 -13.02 17.59 26.35
C VAL A 171 -13.97 16.45 26.67
N ALA A 172 -15.24 16.66 26.42
CA ALA A 172 -16.25 15.62 26.45
C ALA A 172 -16.73 15.37 25.01
N PHE A 173 -16.71 14.12 24.56
CA PHE A 173 -17.20 13.75 23.25
C PHE A 173 -18.11 12.53 23.35
N ARG A 174 -19.11 12.52 22.49
CA ARG A 174 -20.05 11.41 22.34
C ARG A 174 -19.66 10.62 21.10
N LEU A 175 -19.41 9.35 21.27
CA LEU A 175 -19.17 8.39 20.20
C LEU A 175 -20.42 7.58 19.94
#